data_946029cf70d1009e9af6b4cb29fe28f4
#
_entry.id   946029cf70d1009e9af6b4cb29fe28f4
#
_cell.length_a   1.000
_cell.length_b   1.000
_cell.length_c   1.000
_cell.angle_alpha   90.00
_cell.angle_beta   90.00
_cell.angle_gamma   90.00
#
_symmetry.space_group_name_H-M   'P 1'
#
loop_
_entity.id
_entity.type
_entity.pdbx_description
1 polymer ?
#
loop_
_entity_poly.entity_id
_entity_poly.type
_entity_poly.pdbx_seq_one_letter_code
_entity_poly.pdbx_strand_id
1 'polypeptide(L)'
;MQGLEPDERRPAAGPGCRGPLAYRVAQPEDAAACVTLRGQTRENAVSPERLRALGITVQTWGEDIRRGQLWGHICSSEGRMVGYCFGSRSTGEIVVLALLPAFEGRGIGKELLGRTSRDLAALGHQRLFLGCVADPTSRSYGFYRHLGWRSTGQFDGNGDEILERFADPSRQTPA
;
A
#
# COMPACT_ATOMS: atom_id res chain seq x y z
N MET A 1 20.60 14.98 -56.22
CA MET A 1 21.07 14.55 -54.91
C MET A 1 19.98 14.87 -53.92
N GLN A 2 19.17 13.89 -53.60
CA GLN A 2 18.07 14.01 -52.64
C GLN A 2 18.51 13.38 -51.33
N GLY A 3 18.61 14.22 -50.29
CA GLY A 3 18.87 13.75 -48.93
C GLY A 3 17.60 13.19 -48.33
N LEU A 4 17.65 11.92 -47.98
CA LEU A 4 16.64 11.26 -47.16
C LEU A 4 16.83 11.70 -45.71
N GLU A 5 15.84 12.36 -45.13
CA GLU A 5 15.71 12.55 -43.70
C GLU A 5 15.22 11.26 -43.07
N PRO A 6 15.79 10.81 -41.92
CA PRO A 6 15.24 9.66 -41.19
C PRO A 6 14.00 10.06 -40.42
N ASP A 7 12.91 9.37 -40.72
CA ASP A 7 11.63 9.38 -40.02
C ASP A 7 11.81 8.93 -38.54
N GLU A 8 11.93 9.86 -37.63
CA GLU A 8 11.86 9.61 -36.19
C GLU A 8 10.42 9.33 -35.77
N ARG A 9 9.92 8.16 -36.09
CA ARG A 9 8.73 7.61 -35.45
C ARG A 9 9.08 7.12 -34.06
N ARG A 10 8.95 8.02 -33.08
CA ARG A 10 8.84 7.71 -31.68
C ARG A 10 7.71 6.69 -31.51
N PRO A 11 7.97 5.48 -30.98
CA PRO A 11 6.89 4.54 -30.69
C PRO A 11 6.02 5.13 -29.59
N ALA A 12 4.74 5.31 -29.91
CA ALA A 12 3.71 5.65 -28.93
C ALA A 12 3.74 4.59 -27.81
N ALA A 13 3.82 5.06 -26.58
CA ALA A 13 3.70 4.20 -25.41
C ALA A 13 2.32 3.49 -25.46
N GLY A 14 2.34 2.23 -25.80
CA GLY A 14 1.15 1.37 -25.81
C GLY A 14 0.63 1.15 -24.40
N PRO A 15 -0.67 0.87 -24.24
CA PRO A 15 -1.29 0.67 -22.94
C PRO A 15 -0.86 -0.65 -22.31
N GLY A 16 -0.25 -0.58 -21.13
CA GLY A 16 -0.17 -1.69 -20.20
C GLY A 16 1.16 -2.41 -20.15
N CYS A 17 2.08 -1.92 -19.32
CA CYS A 17 3.14 -2.74 -18.76
C CYS A 17 2.51 -3.95 -18.04
N ARG A 18 2.44 -5.09 -18.73
CA ARG A 18 1.93 -6.36 -18.24
C ARG A 18 3.05 -7.26 -17.72
N GLY A 19 4.09 -6.66 -17.17
CA GLY A 19 5.17 -7.44 -16.55
C GLY A 19 4.66 -8.29 -15.38
N PRO A 20 5.37 -9.40 -15.06
CA PRO A 20 5.03 -10.24 -13.94
C PRO A 20 5.09 -9.43 -12.64
N LEU A 21 4.12 -9.69 -11.74
CA LEU A 21 4.08 -9.09 -10.41
C LEU A 21 4.88 -9.95 -9.43
N ALA A 22 5.74 -9.32 -8.67
CA ALA A 22 6.50 -9.97 -7.61
C ALA A 22 6.15 -9.34 -6.25
N TYR A 23 5.88 -10.19 -5.26
CA TYR A 23 5.55 -9.78 -3.90
C TYR A 23 6.62 -10.28 -2.95
N ARG A 24 7.05 -9.43 -2.03
CA ARG A 24 7.98 -9.80 -0.96
C ARG A 24 7.76 -8.97 0.29
N VAL A 25 8.31 -9.43 1.40
CA VAL A 25 8.40 -8.64 2.63
C VAL A 25 9.25 -7.40 2.36
N ALA A 26 8.81 -6.28 2.92
CA ALA A 26 9.52 -5.02 2.82
C ALA A 26 10.84 -5.05 3.60
N GLN A 27 11.84 -4.38 3.05
CA GLN A 27 13.15 -4.20 3.67
C GLN A 27 13.38 -2.70 3.98
N PRO A 28 14.29 -2.35 4.91
CA PRO A 28 14.57 -0.94 5.23
C PRO A 28 14.94 -0.09 4.01
N GLU A 29 15.60 -0.67 3.02
CA GLU A 29 16.02 -0.01 1.79
C GLU A 29 14.84 0.40 0.89
N ASP A 30 13.68 -0.20 1.08
CA ASP A 30 12.46 0.14 0.34
C ASP A 30 11.84 1.48 0.75
N ALA A 31 12.24 2.02 1.89
CA ALA A 31 11.65 3.24 2.46
C ALA A 31 11.68 4.42 1.48
N ALA A 32 12.76 4.59 0.71
CA ALA A 32 12.86 5.67 -0.28
C ALA A 32 11.80 5.53 -1.40
N ALA A 33 11.63 4.32 -1.92
CA ALA A 33 10.62 4.02 -2.93
C ALA A 33 9.20 4.19 -2.37
N CYS A 34 8.96 3.79 -1.12
CA CYS A 34 7.67 3.96 -0.44
C CYS A 34 7.30 5.45 -0.30
N VAL A 35 8.23 6.29 0.18
CA VAL A 35 8.00 7.74 0.31
C VAL A 35 7.69 8.37 -1.05
N THR A 36 8.45 8.01 -2.09
CA THR A 36 8.22 8.51 -3.44
C THR A 36 6.86 8.08 -3.98
N LEU A 37 6.49 6.80 -3.85
CA LEU A 37 5.22 6.26 -4.33
C LEU A 37 4.03 6.91 -3.61
N ARG A 38 4.17 7.26 -2.34
CA ARG A 38 3.11 7.88 -1.54
C ARG A 38 2.62 9.20 -2.14
N GLY A 39 3.50 9.95 -2.78
CA GLY A 39 3.16 11.18 -3.51
C GLY A 39 2.50 10.97 -4.88
N GLN A 40 2.46 9.73 -5.38
CA GLN A 40 1.97 9.39 -6.72
C GLN A 40 0.65 8.61 -6.70
N THR A 41 0.05 8.39 -5.54
CA THR A 41 -1.24 7.71 -5.42
C THR A 41 -2.38 8.59 -5.96
N ARG A 42 -3.47 7.97 -6.40
CA ARG A 42 -4.63 8.69 -6.94
C ARG A 42 -5.37 9.48 -5.87
N GLU A 43 -5.66 8.81 -4.76
CA GLU A 43 -6.35 9.38 -3.62
C GLU A 43 -5.37 9.49 -2.46
N ASN A 44 -5.49 10.53 -1.66
CA ASN A 44 -4.65 10.75 -0.49
C ASN A 44 -3.13 10.78 -0.79
N ALA A 45 -2.75 11.33 -1.95
CA ALA A 45 -1.35 11.60 -2.23
C ALA A 45 -0.79 12.53 -1.15
N VAL A 46 0.33 12.13 -0.57
CA VAL A 46 1.02 12.92 0.46
C VAL A 46 2.39 13.28 -0.06
N SER A 47 2.66 14.58 -0.18
CA SER A 47 3.97 15.04 -0.66
C SER A 47 5.09 14.66 0.31
N PRO A 48 6.33 14.52 -0.19
CA PRO A 48 7.48 14.25 0.68
C PRO A 48 7.65 15.29 1.79
N GLU A 49 7.33 16.57 1.52
CA GLU A 49 7.37 17.67 2.50
C GLU A 49 6.34 17.46 3.60
N ARG A 50 5.11 17.05 3.23
CA ARG A 50 4.04 16.78 4.20
C ARG A 50 4.37 15.54 5.04
N LEU A 51 4.89 14.48 4.42
CA LEU A 51 5.36 13.29 5.15
C LEU A 51 6.44 13.68 6.16
N ARG A 52 7.41 14.49 5.74
CA ARG A 52 8.49 14.97 6.63
C ARG A 52 7.94 15.79 7.79
N ALA A 53 6.94 16.64 7.56
CA ALA A 53 6.28 17.42 8.62
C ALA A 53 5.55 16.51 9.63
N LEU A 54 5.15 15.31 9.22
CA LEU A 54 4.55 14.27 10.07
C LEU A 54 5.62 13.35 10.72
N GLY A 55 6.92 13.65 10.55
CA GLY A 55 8.00 12.80 11.04
C GLY A 55 8.27 11.55 10.20
N ILE A 56 7.61 11.40 9.06
CA ILE A 56 7.77 10.27 8.15
C ILE A 56 8.82 10.63 7.10
N THR A 57 10.02 10.14 7.30
CA THR A 57 11.15 10.30 6.37
C THR A 57 11.63 8.94 5.89
N VAL A 58 12.48 8.94 4.87
CA VAL A 58 13.16 7.70 4.43
C VAL A 58 13.91 7.05 5.59
N GLN A 59 14.57 7.87 6.42
CA GLN A 59 15.35 7.39 7.56
C GLN A 59 14.47 6.81 8.66
N THR A 60 13.44 7.54 9.13
CA THR A 60 12.55 7.06 10.20
C THR A 60 11.77 5.82 9.75
N TRP A 61 11.31 5.80 8.51
CA TRP A 61 10.56 4.65 8.00
C TRP A 61 11.44 3.41 7.81
N GLY A 62 12.66 3.60 7.28
CA GLY A 62 13.65 2.52 7.20
C GLY A 62 14.03 1.96 8.56
N GLU A 63 14.14 2.82 9.57
CA GLU A 63 14.42 2.40 10.94
C GLU A 63 13.25 1.61 11.56
N ASP A 64 12.01 2.05 11.37
CA ASP A 64 10.82 1.37 11.86
C ASP A 64 10.65 -0.03 11.21
N ILE A 65 10.98 -0.16 9.93
CA ILE A 65 11.02 -1.46 9.26
C ILE A 65 12.13 -2.34 9.86
N ARG A 66 13.34 -1.78 10.05
CA ARG A 66 14.48 -2.52 10.62
C ARG A 66 14.20 -3.03 12.02
N ARG A 67 13.54 -2.21 12.86
CA ARG A 67 13.15 -2.58 14.22
C ARG A 67 11.91 -3.49 14.25
N GLY A 68 11.27 -3.70 13.12
CA GLY A 68 10.06 -4.50 13.01
C GLY A 68 8.83 -3.81 13.65
N GLN A 69 8.84 -2.51 13.84
CA GLN A 69 7.66 -1.74 14.27
C GLN A 69 6.65 -1.63 13.13
N LEU A 70 7.14 -1.34 11.93
CA LEU A 70 6.39 -1.47 10.68
C LEU A 70 6.72 -2.81 10.02
N TRP A 71 5.67 -3.56 9.71
CA TRP A 71 5.76 -4.83 9.01
C TRP A 71 4.86 -4.81 7.79
N GLY A 72 5.35 -5.28 6.66
CA GLY A 72 4.53 -5.27 5.47
C GLY A 72 5.17 -5.88 4.24
N HIS A 73 4.47 -5.72 3.14
CA HIS A 73 4.82 -6.28 1.85
C HIS A 73 4.85 -5.20 0.78
N ILE A 74 5.74 -5.40 -0.18
CA ILE A 74 5.78 -4.61 -1.41
C ILE A 74 5.39 -5.47 -2.61
N CYS A 75 4.90 -4.82 -3.64
CA CYS A 75 4.69 -5.38 -4.98
C CYS A 75 5.56 -4.64 -5.98
N SER A 76 6.24 -5.40 -6.83
CA SER A 76 7.05 -4.86 -7.93
C SER A 76 6.55 -5.41 -9.27
N SER A 77 6.72 -4.62 -10.32
CA SER A 77 6.58 -5.03 -11.71
C SER A 77 7.82 -4.57 -12.46
N GLU A 78 8.49 -5.48 -13.19
CA GLU A 78 9.73 -5.17 -13.93
C GLU A 78 10.81 -4.51 -13.04
N GLY A 79 10.96 -4.98 -11.81
CA GLY A 79 11.93 -4.46 -10.84
C GLY A 79 11.57 -3.11 -10.21
N ARG A 80 10.45 -2.48 -10.58
CA ARG A 80 9.97 -1.22 -10.01
C ARG A 80 8.86 -1.47 -8.99
N MET A 81 8.93 -0.84 -7.83
CA MET A 81 7.84 -0.87 -6.86
C MET A 81 6.59 -0.20 -7.44
N VAL A 82 5.47 -0.90 -7.34
CA VAL A 82 4.17 -0.43 -7.82
C VAL A 82 3.13 -0.30 -6.72
N GLY A 83 3.38 -0.87 -5.57
CA GLY A 83 2.52 -0.77 -4.39
C GLY A 83 3.15 -1.38 -3.16
N TYR A 84 2.59 -1.04 -2.01
CA TYR A 84 3.00 -1.58 -0.71
C TYR A 84 1.87 -1.49 0.32
N CYS A 85 1.95 -2.32 1.35
CA CYS A 85 1.08 -2.25 2.52
C CYS A 85 1.91 -2.48 3.77
N PHE A 86 1.74 -1.62 4.78
CA PHE A 86 2.36 -1.77 6.09
C PHE A 86 1.32 -1.79 7.20
N GLY A 87 1.63 -2.56 8.23
CA GLY A 87 0.90 -2.59 9.48
C GLY A 87 1.83 -2.42 10.68
N SER A 88 1.25 -2.01 11.78
CA SER A 88 1.93 -1.90 13.08
C SER A 88 1.90 -3.25 13.80
N ARG A 89 3.08 -3.79 14.09
CA ARG A 89 3.19 -5.06 14.84
C ARG A 89 2.71 -4.95 16.28
N SER A 90 2.76 -3.76 16.86
CA SER A 90 2.35 -3.55 18.24
C SER A 90 0.85 -3.37 18.42
N THR A 91 0.13 -2.85 17.42
CA THR A 91 -1.28 -2.47 17.56
C THR A 91 -2.24 -3.29 16.70
N GLY A 92 -1.77 -3.92 15.61
CA GLY A 92 -2.62 -4.58 14.62
C GLY A 92 -3.27 -3.59 13.64
N GLU A 93 -2.82 -2.33 13.63
CA GLU A 93 -3.26 -1.33 12.67
C GLU A 93 -2.68 -1.58 11.28
N ILE A 94 -3.50 -1.49 10.25
CA ILE A 94 -3.02 -1.30 8.87
C ILE A 94 -2.76 0.19 8.69
N VAL A 95 -1.48 0.56 8.72
CA VAL A 95 -1.03 1.96 8.74
C VAL A 95 -1.16 2.61 7.37
N VAL A 96 -0.87 1.87 6.30
CA VAL A 96 -0.91 2.38 4.94
C VAL A 96 -1.05 1.26 3.92
N LEU A 97 -1.84 1.51 2.90
CA LEU A 97 -1.88 0.77 1.65
C LEU A 97 -1.76 1.79 0.51
N ALA A 98 -0.73 1.67 -0.29
CA ALA A 98 -0.47 2.57 -1.40
C ALA A 98 -0.22 1.80 -2.70
N LEU A 99 -0.76 2.32 -3.80
CA LEU A 99 -0.66 1.70 -5.13
C LEU A 99 -0.57 2.79 -6.19
N LEU A 100 0.29 2.58 -7.18
CA LEU A 100 0.33 3.46 -8.35
C LEU A 100 -0.97 3.36 -9.15
N PRO A 101 -1.55 4.48 -9.63
CA PRO A 101 -2.82 4.50 -10.37
C PRO A 101 -2.86 3.55 -11.56
N ALA A 102 -1.76 3.42 -12.30
CA ALA A 102 -1.65 2.54 -13.47
C ALA A 102 -1.78 1.04 -13.15
N PHE A 103 -1.67 0.67 -11.87
CA PHE A 103 -1.72 -0.71 -11.39
C PHE A 103 -2.99 -1.03 -10.59
N GLU A 104 -3.90 -0.07 -10.47
CA GLU A 104 -5.21 -0.27 -9.85
C GLU A 104 -6.09 -1.25 -10.64
N GLY A 105 -7.07 -1.86 -9.99
CA GLY A 105 -8.00 -2.80 -10.62
C GLY A 105 -7.41 -4.18 -10.96
N ARG A 106 -6.16 -4.46 -10.59
CA ARG A 106 -5.45 -5.71 -10.87
C ARG A 106 -5.37 -6.67 -9.67
N GLY A 107 -6.07 -6.39 -8.60
CA GLY A 107 -6.06 -7.20 -7.37
C GLY A 107 -4.84 -6.99 -6.48
N ILE A 108 -3.89 -6.12 -6.85
CA ILE A 108 -2.63 -5.91 -6.11
C ILE A 108 -2.90 -5.41 -4.69
N GLY A 109 -3.79 -4.42 -4.54
CA GLY A 109 -4.13 -3.89 -3.22
C GLY A 109 -4.74 -4.94 -2.29
N LYS A 110 -5.63 -5.79 -2.82
CA LYS A 110 -6.21 -6.93 -2.09
C LYS A 110 -5.15 -7.92 -1.63
N GLU A 111 -4.20 -8.25 -2.52
CA GLU A 111 -3.13 -9.19 -2.20
C GLU A 111 -2.17 -8.64 -1.15
N LEU A 112 -1.74 -7.37 -1.29
CA LEU A 112 -0.87 -6.70 -0.32
C LEU A 112 -1.52 -6.61 1.06
N LEU A 113 -2.77 -6.14 1.12
CA LEU A 113 -3.55 -6.06 2.35
C LEU A 113 -3.73 -7.45 2.98
N GLY A 114 -4.03 -8.46 2.15
CA GLY A 114 -4.20 -9.83 2.60
C GLY A 114 -2.95 -10.44 3.22
N ARG A 115 -1.76 -10.21 2.62
CA ARG A 115 -0.48 -10.67 3.16
C ARG A 115 -0.16 -10.01 4.49
N THR A 116 -0.23 -8.68 4.55
CA THR A 116 0.04 -7.92 5.78
C THR A 116 -0.94 -8.29 6.89
N SER A 117 -2.23 -8.46 6.58
CA SER A 117 -3.25 -8.88 7.54
C SER A 117 -2.99 -10.28 8.10
N ARG A 118 -2.57 -11.24 7.26
CA ARG A 118 -2.23 -12.59 7.71
C ARG A 118 -1.04 -12.59 8.66
N ASP A 119 -0.01 -11.81 8.35
CA ASP A 119 1.18 -11.73 9.19
C ASP A 119 0.86 -11.12 10.56
N LEU A 120 0.06 -10.04 10.59
CA LEU A 120 -0.38 -9.44 11.85
C LEU A 120 -1.26 -10.41 12.67
N ALA A 121 -2.14 -11.17 12.02
CA ALA A 121 -2.94 -12.19 12.68
C ALA A 121 -2.06 -13.32 13.25
N ALA A 122 -1.01 -13.74 12.52
CA ALA A 122 -0.04 -14.74 12.99
C ALA A 122 0.76 -14.25 14.20
N LEU A 123 0.92 -12.93 14.38
CA LEU A 123 1.51 -12.33 15.58
C LEU A 123 0.55 -12.26 16.76
N GLY A 124 -0.69 -12.74 16.62
CA GLY A 124 -1.68 -12.83 17.70
C GLY A 124 -2.74 -11.72 17.69
N HIS A 125 -2.71 -10.80 16.70
CA HIS A 125 -3.75 -9.78 16.58
C HIS A 125 -5.05 -10.39 16.08
N GLN A 126 -6.02 -10.57 16.98
CA GLN A 126 -7.36 -11.06 16.62
C GLN A 126 -8.21 -9.98 15.95
N ARG A 127 -7.95 -8.71 16.27
CA ARG A 127 -8.59 -7.53 15.70
C ARG A 127 -7.56 -6.72 14.94
N LEU A 128 -7.84 -6.47 13.66
CA LEU A 128 -7.11 -5.52 12.82
C LEU A 128 -7.99 -4.30 12.59
N PHE A 129 -7.39 -3.12 12.46
CA PHE A 129 -8.13 -1.88 12.20
C PHE A 129 -7.34 -0.94 11.30
N LEU A 130 -8.01 0.03 10.70
CA LEU A 130 -7.43 1.07 9.86
C LEU A 130 -8.32 2.32 9.84
N GLY A 131 -7.70 3.46 9.52
CA GLY A 131 -8.42 4.68 9.15
C GLY A 131 -8.76 4.67 7.65
N CYS A 132 -9.98 5.02 7.32
CA CYS A 132 -10.47 5.13 5.94
C CYS A 132 -11.23 6.42 5.76
N VAL A 133 -10.98 7.13 4.66
CA VAL A 133 -11.76 8.31 4.29
C VAL A 133 -13.25 7.97 4.31
N ALA A 134 -14.04 8.79 5.01
CA ALA A 134 -15.48 8.58 5.21
C ALA A 134 -16.34 8.97 4.00
N ASP A 135 -15.73 9.40 2.91
CA ASP A 135 -16.42 9.80 1.68
C ASP A 135 -16.82 8.57 0.84
N PRO A 136 -18.13 8.29 0.66
CA PRO A 136 -18.62 7.17 -0.13
C PRO A 136 -18.21 7.23 -1.62
N THR A 137 -17.79 8.38 -2.13
CA THR A 137 -17.33 8.53 -3.51
C THR A 137 -15.88 8.14 -3.70
N SER A 138 -15.11 8.01 -2.61
CA SER A 138 -13.73 7.55 -2.67
C SER A 138 -13.66 6.04 -2.95
N ARG A 139 -12.63 5.62 -3.67
CA ARG A 139 -12.42 4.20 -3.98
C ARG A 139 -12.10 3.38 -2.74
N SER A 140 -11.34 3.96 -1.82
CA SER A 140 -10.95 3.31 -0.56
C SER A 140 -12.17 2.96 0.30
N TYR A 141 -13.21 3.81 0.31
CA TYR A 141 -14.46 3.56 1.04
C TYR A 141 -15.10 2.23 0.65
N GLY A 142 -15.30 1.98 -0.63
CA GLY A 142 -15.88 0.73 -1.13
C GLY A 142 -14.92 -0.46 -1.06
N PHE A 143 -13.62 -0.20 -1.28
CA PHE A 143 -12.59 -1.23 -1.34
C PHE A 143 -12.50 -2.04 -0.03
N TYR A 144 -12.32 -1.38 1.10
CA TYR A 144 -12.20 -2.08 2.39
C TYR A 144 -13.49 -2.80 2.78
N ARG A 145 -14.64 -2.17 2.59
CA ARG A 145 -15.94 -2.77 2.92
C ARG A 145 -16.23 -4.02 2.09
N HIS A 146 -15.89 -4.00 0.81
CA HIS A 146 -15.98 -5.18 -0.07
C HIS A 146 -15.11 -6.34 0.43
N LEU A 147 -14.00 -6.05 1.09
CA LEU A 147 -13.10 -7.05 1.68
C LEU A 147 -13.48 -7.46 3.12
N GLY A 148 -14.65 -7.08 3.59
CA GLY A 148 -15.20 -7.50 4.88
C GLY A 148 -14.76 -6.64 6.07
N TRP A 149 -14.16 -5.47 5.83
CA TRP A 149 -13.90 -4.49 6.88
C TRP A 149 -15.20 -3.78 7.25
N ARG A 150 -15.44 -3.56 8.52
CA ARG A 150 -16.68 -2.99 9.06
C ARG A 150 -16.39 -1.71 9.82
N SER A 151 -17.31 -0.75 9.73
CA SER A 151 -17.25 0.48 10.52
C SER A 151 -17.38 0.17 12.02
N THR A 152 -16.57 0.85 12.81
CA THR A 152 -16.72 0.88 14.27
C THR A 152 -17.65 2.00 14.72
N GLY A 153 -18.04 2.90 13.83
CA GLY A 153 -18.74 4.14 14.15
C GLY A 153 -17.85 5.21 14.80
N GLN A 154 -16.56 4.97 14.90
CA GLN A 154 -15.57 5.91 15.45
C GLN A 154 -14.75 6.56 14.33
N PHE A 155 -14.21 7.73 14.63
CA PHE A 155 -13.35 8.51 13.73
C PHE A 155 -12.04 8.82 14.44
N ASP A 156 -10.96 8.88 13.68
CA ASP A 156 -9.66 9.30 14.19
C ASP A 156 -9.49 10.82 14.23
N GLY A 157 -8.34 11.29 14.67
CA GLY A 157 -8.01 12.72 14.76
C GLY A 157 -7.92 13.45 13.42
N ASN A 158 -7.89 12.73 12.30
CA ASN A 158 -7.87 13.28 10.94
C ASN A 158 -9.28 13.30 10.32
N GLY A 159 -10.28 12.73 10.97
CA GLY A 159 -11.63 12.56 10.46
C GLY A 159 -11.83 11.32 9.61
N ASP A 160 -10.87 10.41 9.58
CA ASP A 160 -11.00 9.12 8.93
C ASP A 160 -11.83 8.17 9.80
N GLU A 161 -12.75 7.45 9.18
CA GLU A 161 -13.56 6.44 9.85
C GLU A 161 -12.71 5.22 10.19
N ILE A 162 -12.80 4.76 11.42
CA ILE A 162 -12.09 3.55 11.85
C ILE A 162 -12.88 2.33 11.40
N LEU A 163 -12.27 1.56 10.52
CA LEU A 163 -12.77 0.25 10.12
C LEU A 163 -12.00 -0.85 10.86
N GLU A 164 -12.67 -1.96 11.12
CA GLU A 164 -12.07 -3.12 11.77
C GLU A 164 -12.41 -4.43 11.03
N ARG A 165 -11.57 -5.42 11.23
CA ARG A 165 -11.77 -6.78 10.76
C ARG A 165 -11.18 -7.74 11.78
N PHE A 166 -11.92 -8.80 12.10
CA PHE A 166 -11.43 -9.86 12.96
C PHE A 166 -10.76 -10.96 12.13
N ALA A 167 -9.64 -11.46 12.65
CA ALA A 167 -8.98 -12.62 12.08
C ALA A 167 -9.90 -13.84 12.16
N ASP A 168 -9.97 -14.62 11.09
CA ASP A 168 -10.72 -15.86 11.06
C ASP A 168 -9.94 -16.92 11.86
N PRO A 169 -10.44 -17.37 13.01
CA PRO A 169 -9.74 -18.36 13.83
C PRO A 169 -9.53 -19.71 13.13
N SER A 170 -10.31 -20.01 12.09
CA SER A 170 -10.21 -21.27 11.33
C SER A 170 -9.04 -21.30 10.34
N ARG A 171 -8.34 -20.18 10.15
CA ARG A 171 -7.20 -20.05 9.22
C ARG A 171 -5.85 -19.93 9.91
N GLN A 172 -5.79 -20.13 11.22
CA GLN A 172 -4.52 -20.27 11.93
C GLN A 172 -4.01 -21.68 11.69
N THR A 173 -3.05 -21.83 10.79
CA THR A 173 -2.30 -23.09 10.66
C THR A 173 -1.46 -23.22 11.94
N PRO A 174 -1.60 -24.31 12.72
CA PRO A 174 -0.69 -24.54 13.84
C PRO A 174 0.73 -24.71 13.32
N ALA A 175 1.66 -24.11 14.04
CA ALA A 175 3.10 -24.20 13.80
C ALA A 175 3.62 -25.64 13.94
#